data_9c25b4793110f85edefc1d754ef1e1af
#
_entry.id   9c25b4793110f85edefc1d754ef1e1af
#
_cell.length_a   1.000
_cell.length_b   1.000
_cell.length_c   1.000
_cell.angle_alpha   90.00
_cell.angle_beta   90.00
_cell.angle_gamma   90.00
#
_symmetry.space_group_name_H-M   'P 1'
#
loop_
_entity.id
_entity.type
_entity.pdbx_description
1 polymer ?
#
loop_
_entity_poly.entity_id
_entity_poly.type
_entity_poly.pdbx_seq_one_letter_code
_entity_poly.pdbx_strand_id
1 'polypeptide(L)'
;MLRLAVLLVPLALSAQVPLLEEDLQKSRPYREQGYRQFDEYLKKLPPAEILRQQFRTKIGFPPPGFTETPAMRCEAMGEDSIATYSRCWVTVAAGLETYGLYLVPKQRQARTPLVVSLHGGGGFPEMALFKGGSNYHDQIRGAVREGYIVWAPLFVMYPYRDRDTGTPIPAEVRADLDLKLRNAGTSLMALESMKVIRSLDAVLARPEVDPSRVAMIGLSFGGYYSLYIAALDPRIHVVVASGCFREAPLVRESIMAGRPVDLTSPQQVALIAPRPLQIQTGVKDPAAPIESVRRTLAEARVYHPTLDYQEFDGGHEWRGDIAWTFLRQHLRK
;
A
#
# COMPACT_ATOMS: atom_id res chain seq x y z
N MET A 1 48.65 -20.90 -19.31
CA MET A 1 48.81 -20.14 -18.07
C MET A 1 48.97 -18.67 -18.43
N LEU A 2 47.85 -17.92 -18.44
CA LEU A 2 47.86 -16.47 -18.71
C LEU A 2 47.90 -15.79 -17.32
N ARG A 3 49.02 -15.12 -17.00
CA ARG A 3 49.13 -14.27 -15.82
C ARG A 3 48.47 -12.94 -16.14
N LEU A 4 47.33 -12.69 -15.49
CA LEU A 4 46.73 -11.36 -15.45
C LEU A 4 47.67 -10.44 -14.66
N ALA A 5 48.33 -9.50 -15.32
CA ALA A 5 49.02 -8.40 -14.67
C ALA A 5 47.97 -7.39 -14.20
N VAL A 6 47.73 -7.34 -12.88
CA VAL A 6 47.01 -6.25 -12.25
C VAL A 6 47.91 -5.01 -12.36
N LEU A 7 47.55 -4.11 -13.25
CA LEU A 7 48.13 -2.76 -13.29
C LEU A 7 47.66 -2.01 -12.04
N LEU A 8 48.52 -2.00 -11.05
CA LEU A 8 48.47 -1.01 -9.94
C LEU A 8 48.71 0.35 -10.58
N VAL A 9 47.68 1.13 -10.77
CA VAL A 9 47.76 2.54 -11.07
C VAL A 9 48.32 3.22 -9.81
N PRO A 10 49.56 3.77 -9.82
CA PRO A 10 50.09 4.37 -8.63
C PRO A 10 49.45 5.72 -8.35
N LEU A 11 49.05 5.88 -7.15
CA LEU A 11 48.75 7.03 -6.32
C LEU A 11 49.47 8.36 -6.72
N ALA A 12 49.09 8.92 -7.85
CA ALA A 12 49.36 10.32 -8.17
C ALA A 12 48.20 11.26 -7.74
N LEU A 13 47.21 10.72 -6.96
CA LEU A 13 46.05 11.48 -6.47
C LEU A 13 46.28 12.21 -5.15
N SER A 14 47.39 11.95 -4.46
CA SER A 14 47.62 12.51 -3.11
C SER A 14 47.94 14.01 -3.09
N ALA A 15 48.46 14.56 -4.19
CA ALA A 15 48.80 15.99 -4.25
C ALA A 15 47.62 16.89 -4.61
N GLN A 16 46.54 16.34 -5.17
CA GLN A 16 45.31 17.09 -5.52
C GLN A 16 44.22 17.04 -4.42
N VAL A 17 44.36 16.14 -3.46
CA VAL A 17 43.34 15.96 -2.39
C VAL A 17 43.16 17.23 -1.54
N PRO A 18 44.19 18.00 -1.16
CA PRO A 18 43.99 19.24 -0.38
C PRO A 18 43.23 20.32 -1.18
N LEU A 19 43.51 20.46 -2.48
CA LEU A 19 42.82 21.43 -3.32
C LEU A 19 41.37 21.01 -3.54
N LEU A 20 41.08 19.70 -3.76
CA LEU A 20 39.76 19.18 -3.86
C LEU A 20 38.94 19.37 -2.59
N GLU A 21 39.55 19.14 -1.42
CA GLU A 21 38.93 19.36 -0.11
C GLU A 21 38.56 20.83 0.09
N GLU A 22 39.50 21.75 -0.22
CA GLU A 22 39.25 23.20 -0.15
C GLU A 22 38.15 23.65 -1.10
N ASP A 23 38.11 23.15 -2.33
CA ASP A 23 37.06 23.45 -3.30
C ASP A 23 35.73 22.87 -2.89
N LEU A 24 35.70 21.69 -2.30
CA LEU A 24 34.48 21.08 -1.73
C LEU A 24 33.95 21.93 -0.57
N GLN A 25 34.83 22.47 0.28
CA GLN A 25 34.43 23.37 1.37
C GLN A 25 33.88 24.69 0.83
N LYS A 26 34.48 25.27 -0.19
CA LYS A 26 33.97 26.50 -0.86
C LYS A 26 32.65 26.31 -1.55
N SER A 27 32.40 25.12 -2.14
CA SER A 27 31.14 24.80 -2.81
C SER A 27 30.00 24.46 -1.84
N ARG A 28 30.30 24.12 -0.60
CA ARG A 28 29.35 23.68 0.42
C ARG A 28 28.16 24.64 0.62
N PRO A 29 28.34 25.96 0.79
CA PRO A 29 27.25 26.90 0.96
C PRO A 29 26.26 26.90 -0.23
N TYR A 30 26.77 26.79 -1.45
CA TYR A 30 25.95 26.74 -2.67
C TYR A 30 25.12 25.46 -2.76
N ARG A 31 25.73 24.32 -2.38
CA ARG A 31 25.02 23.03 -2.33
C ARG A 31 23.90 23.07 -1.28
N GLU A 32 24.21 23.55 -0.08
CA GLU A 32 23.22 23.68 1.01
C GLU A 32 22.08 24.65 0.64
N GLN A 33 22.42 25.76 -0.03
CA GLN A 33 21.41 26.67 -0.55
C GLN A 33 20.55 26.02 -1.63
N GLY A 34 21.16 25.29 -2.56
CA GLY A 34 20.46 24.56 -3.60
C GLY A 34 19.49 23.52 -3.01
N TYR A 35 19.92 22.74 -2.03
CA TYR A 35 19.05 21.79 -1.34
C TYR A 35 17.86 22.48 -0.67
N ARG A 36 18.09 23.62 0.02
CA ARG A 36 16.99 24.40 0.62
C ARG A 36 16.02 24.94 -0.43
N GLN A 37 16.51 25.41 -1.56
CA GLN A 37 15.65 25.89 -2.67
C GLN A 37 14.82 24.75 -3.27
N PHE A 38 15.39 23.56 -3.43
CA PHE A 38 14.64 22.39 -3.87
C PHE A 38 13.59 21.95 -2.84
N ASP A 39 13.93 21.94 -1.56
CA ASP A 39 12.99 21.64 -0.49
C ASP A 39 11.81 22.61 -0.50
N GLU A 40 12.07 23.92 -0.62
CA GLU A 40 11.00 24.94 -0.69
C GLU A 40 10.12 24.76 -1.94
N TYR A 41 10.75 24.43 -3.08
CA TYR A 41 9.99 24.15 -4.32
C TYR A 41 9.08 22.91 -4.17
N LEU A 42 9.55 21.87 -3.51
CA LEU A 42 8.84 20.60 -3.33
C LEU A 42 7.81 20.63 -2.19
N LYS A 43 7.84 21.64 -1.30
CA LYS A 43 6.86 21.77 -0.21
C LYS A 43 5.44 22.05 -0.71
N LYS A 44 5.27 22.63 -1.88
CA LYS A 44 3.95 22.88 -2.46
C LYS A 44 3.56 21.75 -3.39
N LEU A 45 2.67 20.90 -2.93
CA LEU A 45 2.06 19.91 -3.81
C LEU A 45 1.18 20.61 -4.86
N PRO A 46 1.17 20.14 -6.11
CA PRO A 46 0.22 20.61 -7.11
C PRO A 46 -1.22 20.24 -6.69
N PRO A 47 -2.24 20.85 -7.31
CA PRO A 47 -3.63 20.45 -7.11
C PRO A 47 -3.78 18.92 -7.25
N ALA A 48 -4.68 18.34 -6.45
CA ALA A 48 -4.82 16.87 -6.32
C ALA A 48 -4.99 16.15 -7.68
N GLU A 49 -5.70 16.77 -8.63
CA GLU A 49 -5.89 16.19 -9.96
C GLU A 49 -4.58 16.11 -10.77
N ILE A 50 -3.76 17.16 -10.72
CA ILE A 50 -2.43 17.19 -11.36
C ILE A 50 -1.52 16.17 -10.67
N LEU A 51 -1.51 16.12 -9.34
CA LEU A 51 -0.73 15.16 -8.58
C LEU A 51 -1.15 13.71 -8.91
N ARG A 52 -2.45 13.44 -9.04
CA ARG A 52 -2.98 12.12 -9.43
C ARG A 52 -2.54 11.74 -10.85
N GLN A 53 -2.59 12.66 -11.76
CA GLN A 53 -2.12 12.43 -13.14
C GLN A 53 -0.61 12.17 -13.18
N GLN A 54 0.18 12.94 -12.45
CA GLN A 54 1.63 12.70 -12.32
C GLN A 54 1.91 11.33 -11.71
N PHE A 55 1.17 10.94 -10.68
CA PHE A 55 1.29 9.61 -10.07
C PHE A 55 0.95 8.50 -11.06
N ARG A 56 -0.18 8.59 -11.76
CA ARG A 56 -0.58 7.62 -12.80
C ARG A 56 0.51 7.47 -13.87
N THR A 57 1.02 8.57 -14.38
CA THR A 57 2.10 8.57 -15.37
C THR A 57 3.36 7.91 -14.83
N LYS A 58 3.76 8.24 -13.59
CA LYS A 58 4.97 7.72 -12.96
C LYS A 58 4.96 6.21 -12.79
N ILE A 59 3.81 5.61 -12.46
CA ILE A 59 3.69 4.16 -12.26
C ILE A 59 3.24 3.42 -13.52
N GLY A 60 2.94 4.13 -14.62
CA GLY A 60 2.39 3.52 -15.83
C GLY A 60 0.99 2.94 -15.63
N PHE A 61 0.08 3.75 -15.05
CA PHE A 61 -1.30 3.34 -14.78
C PHE A 61 -2.29 4.04 -15.73
N PRO A 62 -3.27 3.31 -16.32
CA PRO A 62 -3.50 1.87 -16.17
C PRO A 62 -2.47 1.03 -16.91
N PRO A 63 -2.10 -0.15 -16.39
CA PRO A 63 -1.26 -1.08 -17.15
C PRO A 63 -2.01 -1.57 -18.40
N PRO A 64 -1.30 -1.98 -19.45
CA PRO A 64 -1.92 -2.50 -20.68
C PRO A 64 -2.65 -3.84 -20.44
N GLY A 65 -3.63 -4.17 -21.28
CA GLY A 65 -4.28 -5.49 -21.30
C GLY A 65 -5.50 -5.64 -20.37
N PHE A 66 -5.87 -4.63 -19.60
CA PHE A 66 -7.04 -4.68 -18.71
C PHE A 66 -8.33 -4.20 -19.40
N THR A 67 -8.65 -4.77 -20.55
CA THR A 67 -9.79 -4.35 -21.39
C THR A 67 -11.05 -5.21 -21.21
N GLU A 68 -10.91 -6.42 -20.66
CA GLU A 68 -12.04 -7.34 -20.48
C GLU A 68 -12.98 -6.92 -19.36
N THR A 69 -14.26 -7.28 -19.47
CA THR A 69 -15.21 -7.12 -18.34
C THR A 69 -14.84 -8.13 -17.25
N PRO A 70 -14.58 -7.69 -16.00
CA PRO A 70 -14.23 -8.61 -14.93
C PRO A 70 -15.37 -9.60 -14.63
N ALA A 71 -15.04 -10.87 -14.56
CA ALA A 71 -15.97 -11.93 -14.20
C ALA A 71 -15.52 -12.62 -12.92
N MET A 72 -16.46 -12.81 -11.98
CA MET A 72 -16.20 -13.42 -10.68
C MET A 72 -16.83 -14.81 -10.59
N ARG A 73 -16.02 -15.82 -10.33
CA ARG A 73 -16.45 -17.17 -9.96
C ARG A 73 -16.10 -17.46 -8.51
N CYS A 74 -16.97 -18.16 -7.80
CA CYS A 74 -16.76 -18.46 -6.38
C CYS A 74 -17.06 -19.94 -6.07
N GLU A 75 -16.32 -20.46 -5.10
CA GLU A 75 -16.50 -21.77 -4.49
C GLU A 75 -16.81 -21.58 -3.01
N ALA A 76 -17.84 -22.24 -2.53
CA ALA A 76 -18.20 -22.20 -1.12
C ALA A 76 -17.11 -22.86 -0.27
N MET A 77 -16.70 -22.18 0.81
CA MET A 77 -15.84 -22.75 1.83
C MET A 77 -16.63 -23.31 3.02
N GLY A 78 -17.82 -22.79 3.23
CA GLY A 78 -18.69 -23.10 4.36
C GLY A 78 -19.36 -21.87 4.95
N GLU A 79 -19.96 -22.06 6.10
CA GLU A 79 -20.62 -20.99 6.86
C GLU A 79 -20.52 -21.25 8.37
N ASP A 80 -20.75 -20.19 9.15
CA ASP A 80 -20.93 -20.28 10.59
C ASP A 80 -22.14 -19.42 11.04
N SER A 81 -22.22 -19.11 12.32
CA SER A 81 -23.32 -18.30 12.88
C SER A 81 -23.34 -16.85 12.39
N ILE A 82 -22.22 -16.32 11.86
CA ILE A 82 -22.10 -14.90 11.48
C ILE A 82 -22.05 -14.68 9.98
N ALA A 83 -21.52 -15.61 9.17
CA ALA A 83 -21.29 -15.40 7.74
C ALA A 83 -21.30 -16.67 6.91
N THR A 84 -21.42 -16.48 5.58
CA THR A 84 -21.00 -17.42 4.56
C THR A 84 -19.62 -17.03 4.04
N TYR A 85 -18.80 -18.01 3.69
CA TYR A 85 -17.42 -17.88 3.26
C TYR A 85 -17.22 -18.50 1.90
N SER A 86 -16.58 -17.78 0.99
CA SER A 86 -16.27 -18.26 -0.35
C SER A 86 -14.83 -17.91 -0.76
N ARG A 87 -14.20 -18.83 -1.47
CA ARG A 87 -13.00 -18.53 -2.27
C ARG A 87 -13.48 -18.06 -3.64
N CYS A 88 -12.92 -16.96 -4.11
CA CYS A 88 -13.32 -16.42 -5.39
C CYS A 88 -12.11 -16.06 -6.25
N TRP A 89 -12.32 -16.17 -7.55
CA TRP A 89 -11.37 -15.73 -8.56
C TRP A 89 -12.08 -14.73 -9.47
N VAL A 90 -11.43 -13.62 -9.70
CA VAL A 90 -11.93 -12.59 -10.61
C VAL A 90 -10.99 -12.51 -11.79
N THR A 91 -11.47 -12.80 -12.99
CA THR A 91 -10.74 -12.55 -14.23
C THR A 91 -10.65 -11.03 -14.41
N VAL A 92 -9.45 -10.46 -14.35
CA VAL A 92 -9.22 -9.02 -14.42
C VAL A 92 -8.61 -8.58 -15.74
N ALA A 93 -7.92 -9.50 -16.42
CA ALA A 93 -7.40 -9.36 -17.79
C ALA A 93 -7.26 -10.74 -18.43
N ALA A 94 -6.98 -10.81 -19.72
CA ALA A 94 -6.75 -12.07 -20.42
C ALA A 94 -5.60 -12.87 -19.76
N GLY A 95 -5.91 -14.07 -19.27
CA GLY A 95 -4.95 -14.95 -18.59
C GLY A 95 -4.53 -14.47 -17.19
N LEU A 96 -5.18 -13.46 -16.62
CA LEU A 96 -4.88 -12.94 -15.28
C LEU A 96 -6.12 -12.94 -14.40
N GLU A 97 -6.07 -13.71 -13.32
CA GLU A 97 -7.08 -13.73 -12.27
C GLU A 97 -6.57 -13.11 -10.97
N THR A 98 -7.48 -12.54 -10.20
CA THR A 98 -7.26 -12.14 -8.80
C THR A 98 -8.01 -13.10 -7.91
N TYR A 99 -7.28 -13.87 -7.10
CA TYR A 99 -7.84 -14.71 -6.04
C TYR A 99 -8.17 -13.85 -4.81
N GLY A 100 -9.22 -14.25 -4.07
CA GLY A 100 -9.53 -13.64 -2.79
C GLY A 100 -10.63 -14.37 -2.03
N LEU A 101 -10.88 -13.91 -0.81
CA LEU A 101 -11.98 -14.36 0.02
C LEU A 101 -13.16 -13.39 -0.10
N TYR A 102 -14.35 -13.94 -0.29
CA TYR A 102 -15.60 -13.18 -0.29
C TYR A 102 -16.50 -13.68 0.85
N LEU A 103 -16.84 -12.77 1.75
CA LEU A 103 -17.62 -13.07 2.93
C LEU A 103 -18.88 -12.22 2.98
N VAL A 104 -20.01 -12.88 3.25
CA VAL A 104 -21.31 -12.21 3.36
C VAL A 104 -21.88 -12.45 4.75
N PRO A 105 -22.14 -11.40 5.55
CA PRO A 105 -22.73 -11.56 6.87
C PRO A 105 -24.17 -12.08 6.78
N LYS A 106 -24.59 -12.96 7.70
CA LYS A 106 -25.95 -13.49 7.77
C LYS A 106 -26.96 -12.42 8.18
N GLN A 107 -26.55 -11.55 9.11
CA GLN A 107 -27.35 -10.37 9.49
C GLN A 107 -26.88 -9.16 8.69
N ARG A 108 -27.65 -8.77 7.69
CA ARG A 108 -27.30 -7.67 6.78
C ARG A 108 -28.51 -6.95 6.23
N GLN A 109 -28.28 -5.75 5.71
CA GLN A 109 -29.24 -5.02 4.88
C GLN A 109 -29.32 -5.64 3.48
N ALA A 110 -30.39 -5.33 2.74
CA ALA A 110 -30.55 -5.80 1.35
C ALA A 110 -29.34 -5.36 0.48
N ARG A 111 -28.89 -4.11 0.65
CA ARG A 111 -27.63 -3.60 0.09
C ARG A 111 -26.70 -3.23 1.25
N THR A 112 -25.59 -3.92 1.31
CA THR A 112 -24.67 -3.91 2.46
C THR A 112 -23.37 -3.23 2.08
N PRO A 113 -22.79 -2.35 2.96
CA PRO A 113 -21.50 -1.74 2.71
C PRO A 113 -20.41 -2.79 2.52
N LEU A 114 -19.42 -2.46 1.66
CA LEU A 114 -18.28 -3.31 1.35
C LEU A 114 -17.03 -2.83 2.09
N VAL A 115 -16.31 -3.77 2.68
CA VAL A 115 -14.95 -3.58 3.17
C VAL A 115 -13.99 -4.39 2.30
N VAL A 116 -13.07 -3.72 1.63
CA VAL A 116 -11.92 -4.35 0.96
C VAL A 116 -10.80 -4.49 1.98
N SER A 117 -10.41 -5.71 2.31
CA SER A 117 -9.42 -6.02 3.35
C SER A 117 -8.12 -6.49 2.72
N LEU A 118 -7.04 -5.70 2.88
CA LEU A 118 -5.75 -5.96 2.27
C LEU A 118 -4.76 -6.52 3.29
N HIS A 119 -4.14 -7.65 2.94
CA HIS A 119 -3.11 -8.28 3.78
C HIS A 119 -1.74 -7.58 3.63
N GLY A 120 -0.87 -7.75 4.61
CA GLY A 120 0.49 -7.22 4.62
C GLY A 120 1.48 -8.09 3.84
N GLY A 121 2.74 -7.65 3.83
CA GLY A 121 3.83 -8.37 3.21
C GLY A 121 4.06 -9.75 3.83
N GLY A 122 4.30 -10.75 3.00
CA GLY A 122 4.44 -12.14 3.41
C GLY A 122 3.14 -12.82 3.85
N GLY A 123 2.01 -12.10 3.77
CA GLY A 123 0.70 -12.59 4.15
C GLY A 123 -0.15 -13.05 2.97
N PHE A 124 -1.33 -13.51 3.30
CA PHE A 124 -2.41 -13.87 2.38
C PHE A 124 -3.74 -13.68 3.11
N PRO A 125 -4.88 -13.61 2.42
CA PRO A 125 -6.17 -13.25 3.02
C PRO A 125 -6.56 -14.14 4.21
N GLU A 126 -6.30 -15.43 4.14
CA GLU A 126 -6.65 -16.40 5.18
C GLU A 126 -5.96 -16.11 6.53
N MET A 127 -4.78 -15.48 6.54
CA MET A 127 -4.11 -15.08 7.79
C MET A 127 -4.86 -13.97 8.54
N ALA A 128 -5.61 -13.14 7.83
CA ALA A 128 -6.39 -12.05 8.41
C ALA A 128 -7.84 -12.46 8.76
N LEU A 129 -8.19 -13.73 8.55
CA LEU A 129 -9.55 -14.24 8.73
C LEU A 129 -9.87 -14.56 10.19
N PHE A 130 -8.95 -15.19 10.91
CA PHE A 130 -9.18 -15.68 12.26
C PHE A 130 -8.31 -14.99 13.32
N LYS A 131 -8.90 -14.80 14.52
CA LYS A 131 -8.18 -14.28 15.67
C LYS A 131 -7.16 -15.31 16.18
N GLY A 132 -6.01 -14.80 16.65
CA GLY A 132 -5.00 -15.60 17.36
C GLY A 132 -3.94 -16.23 16.46
N GLY A 133 -4.08 -16.18 15.14
CA GLY A 133 -3.11 -16.74 14.20
C GLY A 133 -2.04 -15.75 13.73
N SER A 134 -2.25 -14.45 13.90
CA SER A 134 -1.36 -13.41 13.38
C SER A 134 -1.64 -12.04 14.02
N ASN A 135 -0.82 -11.06 13.66
CA ASN A 135 -0.97 -9.65 14.03
C ASN A 135 -2.16 -8.93 13.34
N TYR A 136 -2.96 -9.63 12.55
CA TYR A 136 -4.21 -9.11 11.95
C TYR A 136 -5.40 -9.15 12.92
N HIS A 137 -5.35 -9.94 13.99
CA HIS A 137 -6.41 -10.02 15.00
C HIS A 137 -7.82 -10.18 14.42
N ASP A 138 -8.01 -11.17 13.53
CA ASP A 138 -9.27 -11.45 12.81
C ASP A 138 -9.86 -10.26 12.01
N GLN A 139 -9.00 -9.44 11.41
CA GLN A 139 -9.37 -8.25 10.64
C GLN A 139 -10.56 -8.49 9.69
N ILE A 140 -10.54 -9.59 8.93
CA ILE A 140 -11.61 -9.94 7.98
C ILE A 140 -12.89 -10.34 8.71
N ARG A 141 -12.80 -11.26 9.66
CA ARG A 141 -13.97 -11.75 10.40
C ARG A 141 -14.56 -10.68 11.32
N GLY A 142 -13.72 -9.78 11.81
CA GLY A 142 -14.12 -8.60 12.56
C GLY A 142 -15.02 -7.69 11.72
N ALA A 143 -14.64 -7.40 10.47
CA ALA A 143 -15.46 -6.61 9.56
C ALA A 143 -16.83 -7.26 9.29
N VAL A 144 -16.87 -8.59 9.16
CA VAL A 144 -18.12 -9.34 8.98
C VAL A 144 -19.01 -9.24 10.24
N ARG A 145 -18.45 -9.32 11.45
CA ARG A 145 -19.21 -9.13 12.70
C ARG A 145 -19.81 -7.73 12.80
N GLU A 146 -19.16 -6.74 12.21
CA GLU A 146 -19.70 -5.38 12.09
C GLU A 146 -20.83 -5.26 11.06
N GLY A 147 -21.14 -6.34 10.34
CA GLY A 147 -22.21 -6.39 9.34
C GLY A 147 -21.79 -5.93 7.95
N TYR A 148 -20.50 -5.89 7.65
CA TYR A 148 -19.96 -5.54 6.34
C TYR A 148 -19.76 -6.78 5.46
N ILE A 149 -20.05 -6.68 4.17
CA ILE A 149 -19.52 -7.63 3.18
C ILE A 149 -18.03 -7.41 3.06
N VAL A 150 -17.24 -8.47 2.94
CA VAL A 150 -15.79 -8.38 2.81
C VAL A 150 -15.32 -8.98 1.50
N TRP A 151 -14.50 -8.23 0.78
CA TRP A 151 -13.64 -8.72 -0.29
C TRP A 151 -12.18 -8.63 0.18
N ALA A 152 -11.48 -9.74 0.21
CA ALA A 152 -10.08 -9.80 0.64
C ALA A 152 -9.22 -10.40 -0.48
N PRO A 153 -8.72 -9.57 -1.43
CA PRO A 153 -7.90 -10.03 -2.54
C PRO A 153 -6.49 -10.39 -2.12
N LEU A 154 -5.87 -11.32 -2.84
CA LEU A 154 -4.47 -11.71 -2.70
C LEU A 154 -3.55 -10.79 -3.51
N PHE A 155 -2.54 -10.22 -2.87
CA PHE A 155 -1.37 -9.66 -3.54
C PHE A 155 -0.38 -10.77 -3.87
N VAL A 156 -0.20 -11.06 -5.16
CA VAL A 156 0.59 -12.21 -5.61
C VAL A 156 2.09 -12.02 -5.34
N MET A 157 2.56 -10.78 -5.40
CA MET A 157 3.99 -10.47 -5.33
C MET A 157 4.54 -10.22 -3.93
N TYR A 158 3.77 -10.52 -2.88
CA TYR A 158 4.21 -10.36 -1.49
C TYR A 158 4.23 -11.60 -0.61
N PRO A 159 4.15 -12.86 -1.10
CA PRO A 159 4.63 -13.95 -0.29
C PRO A 159 6.14 -13.82 -0.15
N TYR A 160 6.66 -13.77 1.07
CA TYR A 160 8.10 -13.94 1.32
C TYR A 160 8.52 -15.40 1.19
N ARG A 161 7.55 -16.30 1.04
CA ARG A 161 7.72 -17.73 0.86
C ARG A 161 6.77 -18.24 -0.20
N ASP A 162 7.26 -19.18 -0.98
CA ASP A 162 6.41 -20.00 -1.83
C ASP A 162 5.40 -20.76 -0.95
N ARG A 163 4.13 -20.76 -1.33
CA ARG A 163 3.04 -21.33 -0.51
C ARG A 163 3.12 -22.85 -0.43
N ASP A 164 3.54 -23.51 -1.49
CA ASP A 164 3.52 -24.97 -1.60
C ASP A 164 4.78 -25.60 -1.01
N THR A 165 5.91 -24.94 -1.18
CA THR A 165 7.22 -25.47 -0.75
C THR A 165 7.73 -24.81 0.54
N GLY A 166 7.18 -23.70 0.98
CA GLY A 166 7.70 -22.89 2.08
C GLY A 166 9.05 -22.22 1.78
N THR A 167 9.55 -22.34 0.54
CA THR A 167 10.83 -21.77 0.12
C THR A 167 10.78 -20.25 0.13
N PRO A 168 11.77 -19.56 0.72
CA PRO A 168 11.85 -18.10 0.65
C PRO A 168 11.89 -17.62 -0.80
N ILE A 169 11.06 -16.64 -1.14
CA ILE A 169 11.12 -15.94 -2.42
C ILE A 169 12.09 -14.76 -2.27
N PRO A 170 13.21 -14.75 -2.98
CA PRO A 170 14.19 -13.67 -2.87
C PRO A 170 13.57 -12.30 -3.23
N ALA A 171 13.99 -11.26 -2.52
CA ALA A 171 13.53 -9.89 -2.81
C ALA A 171 13.87 -9.45 -4.25
N GLU A 172 14.95 -10.01 -4.81
CA GLU A 172 15.42 -9.77 -6.16
C GLU A 172 14.42 -10.19 -7.23
N VAL A 173 13.66 -11.27 -7.00
CA VAL A 173 12.60 -11.73 -7.93
C VAL A 173 11.54 -10.64 -8.12
N ARG A 174 11.18 -9.96 -7.05
CA ARG A 174 10.20 -8.87 -7.08
C ARG A 174 10.77 -7.62 -7.71
N ALA A 175 12.02 -7.29 -7.38
CA ALA A 175 12.74 -6.15 -7.97
C ALA A 175 12.95 -6.35 -9.48
N ASP A 176 13.32 -7.56 -9.91
CA ASP A 176 13.48 -7.92 -11.32
C ASP A 176 12.14 -7.82 -12.09
N LEU A 177 11.05 -8.30 -11.49
CA LEU A 177 9.72 -8.14 -12.09
C LEU A 177 9.32 -6.68 -12.22
N ASP A 178 9.49 -5.86 -11.17
CA ASP A 178 9.16 -4.43 -11.23
C ASP A 178 10.02 -3.70 -12.28
N LEU A 179 11.30 -4.05 -12.40
CA LEU A 179 12.17 -3.51 -13.44
C LEU A 179 11.69 -3.88 -14.85
N LYS A 180 11.31 -5.15 -15.08
CA LYS A 180 10.74 -5.60 -16.36
C LYS A 180 9.44 -4.88 -16.69
N LEU A 181 8.56 -4.70 -15.70
CA LEU A 181 7.31 -3.95 -15.86
C LEU A 181 7.57 -2.48 -16.18
N ARG A 182 8.54 -1.83 -15.51
CA ARG A 182 8.92 -0.43 -15.82
C ARG A 182 9.50 -0.27 -17.22
N ASN A 183 10.30 -1.22 -17.69
CA ASN A 183 10.77 -1.26 -19.08
C ASN A 183 9.62 -1.45 -20.10
N ALA A 184 8.52 -2.07 -19.68
CA ALA A 184 7.30 -2.22 -20.47
C ALA A 184 6.30 -1.05 -20.29
N GLY A 185 6.70 0.03 -19.61
CA GLY A 185 5.89 1.24 -19.42
C GLY A 185 4.86 1.17 -18.30
N THR A 186 4.97 0.20 -17.40
CA THR A 186 4.11 0.07 -16.22
C THR A 186 4.95 -0.29 -14.98
N SER A 187 4.32 -0.71 -13.88
CA SER A 187 5.02 -1.08 -12.65
C SER A 187 4.26 -2.15 -11.86
N LEU A 188 4.93 -2.78 -10.90
CA LEU A 188 4.28 -3.69 -9.97
C LEU A 188 3.17 -2.99 -9.15
N MET A 189 3.41 -1.72 -8.77
CA MET A 189 2.40 -0.90 -8.11
C MET A 189 1.14 -0.73 -8.98
N ALA A 190 1.31 -0.41 -10.27
CA ALA A 190 0.19 -0.27 -11.20
C ALA A 190 -0.55 -1.60 -11.41
N LEU A 191 0.19 -2.70 -11.59
CA LEU A 191 -0.38 -4.02 -11.84
C LEU A 191 -1.22 -4.51 -10.65
N GLU A 192 -0.66 -4.50 -9.44
CA GLU A 192 -1.36 -4.95 -8.22
C GLU A 192 -2.54 -4.03 -7.87
N SER A 193 -2.38 -2.71 -8.02
CA SER A 193 -3.49 -1.78 -7.84
C SER A 193 -4.62 -2.04 -8.84
N MET A 194 -4.29 -2.28 -10.11
CA MET A 194 -5.29 -2.54 -11.17
C MET A 194 -6.01 -3.86 -10.93
N LYS A 195 -5.33 -4.91 -10.47
CA LYS A 195 -5.97 -6.18 -10.08
C LYS A 195 -7.05 -5.96 -9.02
N VAL A 196 -6.75 -5.17 -7.97
CA VAL A 196 -7.72 -4.86 -6.92
C VAL A 196 -8.86 -4.01 -7.47
N ILE A 197 -8.57 -2.97 -8.23
CA ILE A 197 -9.59 -2.07 -8.84
C ILE A 197 -10.51 -2.84 -9.77
N ARG A 198 -9.98 -3.72 -10.62
CA ARG A 198 -10.81 -4.53 -11.53
C ARG A 198 -11.60 -5.61 -10.79
N SER A 199 -11.02 -6.21 -9.76
CA SER A 199 -11.79 -7.14 -8.91
C SER A 199 -12.92 -6.43 -8.19
N LEU A 200 -12.72 -5.17 -7.80
CA LEU A 200 -13.77 -4.35 -7.21
C LEU A 200 -14.92 -4.10 -8.19
N ASP A 201 -14.67 -3.93 -9.50
CA ASP A 201 -15.73 -3.80 -10.52
C ASP A 201 -16.69 -5.00 -10.47
N ALA A 202 -16.16 -6.24 -10.39
CA ALA A 202 -16.96 -7.44 -10.30
C ALA A 202 -17.72 -7.57 -8.96
N VAL A 203 -17.07 -7.19 -7.87
CA VAL A 203 -17.69 -7.25 -6.52
C VAL A 203 -18.81 -6.23 -6.38
N LEU A 204 -18.63 -5.01 -6.89
CA LEU A 204 -19.64 -3.95 -6.83
C LEU A 204 -20.86 -4.23 -7.74
N ALA A 205 -20.72 -5.10 -8.73
CA ALA A 205 -21.83 -5.55 -9.57
C ALA A 205 -22.77 -6.56 -8.87
N ARG A 206 -22.39 -7.09 -7.70
CA ARG A 206 -23.21 -8.03 -6.95
C ARG A 206 -24.41 -7.33 -6.30
N PRO A 207 -25.62 -7.90 -6.40
CA PRO A 207 -26.86 -7.22 -5.97
C PRO A 207 -26.90 -6.91 -4.46
N GLU A 208 -26.22 -7.70 -3.64
CA GLU A 208 -26.14 -7.54 -2.19
C GLU A 208 -25.17 -6.43 -1.75
N VAL A 209 -24.29 -5.93 -2.62
CA VAL A 209 -23.29 -4.92 -2.31
C VAL A 209 -23.82 -3.50 -2.54
N ASP A 210 -23.54 -2.59 -1.62
CA ASP A 210 -23.81 -1.16 -1.81
C ASP A 210 -22.57 -0.46 -2.38
N PRO A 211 -22.56 -0.10 -3.67
CA PRO A 211 -21.40 0.53 -4.30
C PRO A 211 -21.14 1.97 -3.83
N SER A 212 -22.08 2.59 -3.12
CA SER A 212 -21.91 3.93 -2.56
C SER A 212 -21.26 3.92 -1.16
N ARG A 213 -21.04 2.74 -0.58
CA ARG A 213 -20.49 2.58 0.77
C ARG A 213 -19.35 1.55 0.76
N VAL A 214 -18.18 1.98 0.30
CA VAL A 214 -16.97 1.15 0.16
C VAL A 214 -15.86 1.68 1.06
N ALA A 215 -15.35 0.82 1.93
CA ALA A 215 -14.13 1.09 2.67
C ALA A 215 -12.98 0.19 2.21
N MET A 216 -11.76 0.65 2.43
CA MET A 216 -10.55 -0.13 2.26
C MET A 216 -9.73 -0.10 3.54
N ILE A 217 -9.32 -1.29 4.00
CA ILE A 217 -8.57 -1.45 5.24
C ILE A 217 -7.32 -2.31 5.00
N GLY A 218 -6.27 -2.08 5.77
CA GLY A 218 -5.09 -2.93 5.67
C GLY A 218 -4.03 -2.67 6.72
N LEU A 219 -3.20 -3.70 6.94
CA LEU A 219 -2.03 -3.67 7.80
C LEU A 219 -0.76 -3.70 6.96
N SER A 220 0.26 -2.90 7.34
CA SER A 220 1.59 -2.95 6.73
C SER A 220 1.54 -2.66 5.22
N PHE A 221 1.98 -3.57 4.36
CA PHE A 221 1.79 -3.45 2.91
C PHE A 221 0.33 -3.32 2.51
N GLY A 222 -0.60 -3.98 3.21
CA GLY A 222 -2.03 -3.80 2.99
C GLY A 222 -2.48 -2.37 3.27
N GLY A 223 -2.00 -1.77 4.35
CA GLY A 223 -2.23 -0.35 4.66
C GLY A 223 -1.62 0.58 3.61
N TYR A 224 -0.39 0.29 3.21
CA TYR A 224 0.32 1.04 2.16
C TYR A 224 -0.45 1.01 0.82
N TYR A 225 -0.86 -0.17 0.36
CA TYR A 225 -1.68 -0.29 -0.85
C TYR A 225 -3.08 0.30 -0.69
N SER A 226 -3.65 0.28 0.51
CA SER A 226 -4.95 0.95 0.76
C SER A 226 -4.86 2.45 0.45
N LEU A 227 -3.77 3.10 0.84
CA LEU A 227 -3.52 4.51 0.52
C LEU A 227 -3.32 4.74 -0.98
N TYR A 228 -2.53 3.89 -1.66
CA TYR A 228 -2.27 4.01 -3.09
C TYR A 228 -3.52 3.76 -3.94
N ILE A 229 -4.27 2.69 -3.64
CA ILE A 229 -5.47 2.34 -4.39
C ILE A 229 -6.55 3.40 -4.18
N ALA A 230 -6.74 3.90 -2.96
CA ALA A 230 -7.67 4.99 -2.69
C ALA A 230 -7.25 6.31 -3.39
N ALA A 231 -5.95 6.56 -3.57
CA ALA A 231 -5.47 7.69 -4.37
C ALA A 231 -5.82 7.55 -5.87
N LEU A 232 -5.90 6.32 -6.37
CA LEU A 232 -6.23 6.02 -7.78
C LEU A 232 -7.73 5.89 -8.03
N ASP A 233 -8.49 5.33 -7.08
CA ASP A 233 -9.91 5.01 -7.23
C ASP A 233 -10.79 5.78 -6.23
N PRO A 234 -11.55 6.77 -6.69
CA PRO A 234 -12.43 7.57 -5.84
C PRO A 234 -13.64 6.79 -5.26
N ARG A 235 -13.93 5.60 -5.75
CA ARG A 235 -15.01 4.74 -5.21
C ARG A 235 -14.68 4.19 -3.82
N ILE A 236 -13.42 4.28 -3.39
CA ILE A 236 -13.03 3.99 -2.00
C ILE A 236 -13.39 5.23 -1.17
N HIS A 237 -14.50 5.15 -0.42
CA HIS A 237 -15.05 6.27 0.33
C HIS A 237 -14.36 6.48 1.68
N VAL A 238 -13.91 5.40 2.33
CA VAL A 238 -13.28 5.42 3.65
C VAL A 238 -12.03 4.56 3.64
N VAL A 239 -10.96 5.01 4.29
CA VAL A 239 -9.70 4.27 4.37
C VAL A 239 -9.24 4.13 5.82
N VAL A 240 -8.81 2.92 6.21
CA VAL A 240 -8.09 2.67 7.46
C VAL A 240 -6.78 1.97 7.15
N ALA A 241 -5.66 2.63 7.46
CA ALA A 241 -4.33 2.11 7.18
C ALA A 241 -3.51 1.99 8.48
N SER A 242 -3.07 0.78 8.79
CA SER A 242 -2.32 0.46 10.02
C SER A 242 -0.88 0.07 9.73
N GLY A 243 0.07 0.55 10.56
CA GLY A 243 1.48 0.14 10.55
C GLY A 243 2.22 0.41 9.24
N CYS A 244 1.85 1.43 8.48
CA CYS A 244 2.44 1.72 7.16
C CYS A 244 2.87 3.16 6.95
N PHE A 245 2.48 4.08 7.83
CA PHE A 245 2.73 5.50 7.70
C PHE A 245 4.12 5.86 8.23
N ARG A 246 4.95 6.56 7.46
CA ARG A 246 6.33 6.88 7.83
C ARG A 246 6.95 7.96 6.95
N GLU A 247 8.01 8.57 7.44
CA GLU A 247 8.66 9.70 6.79
C GLU A 247 9.56 9.35 5.58
N ALA A 248 9.91 10.35 4.82
CA ALA A 248 10.74 10.27 3.63
C ALA A 248 12.13 9.61 3.79
N PRO A 249 12.88 9.73 4.90
CA PRO A 249 14.16 9.03 5.06
C PRO A 249 14.07 7.51 4.97
N LEU A 250 13.00 6.93 5.56
CA LEU A 250 12.76 5.48 5.44
C LEU A 250 12.34 5.06 4.02
N VAL A 251 11.72 5.99 3.29
CA VAL A 251 11.44 5.88 1.86
C VAL A 251 12.74 5.86 1.05
N ARG A 252 13.70 6.73 1.37
CA ARG A 252 15.00 6.77 0.71
C ARG A 252 15.77 5.45 0.86
N GLU A 253 15.78 4.87 2.05
CA GLU A 253 16.38 3.55 2.27
C GLU A 253 15.72 2.47 1.40
N SER A 254 14.40 2.55 1.22
CA SER A 254 13.68 1.64 0.33
C SER A 254 14.08 1.82 -1.13
N ILE A 255 14.33 3.04 -1.60
CA ILE A 255 14.84 3.32 -2.95
C ILE A 255 16.25 2.74 -3.11
N MET A 256 17.13 2.97 -2.14
CA MET A 256 18.50 2.45 -2.16
C MET A 256 18.52 0.92 -2.13
N ALA A 257 17.53 0.29 -1.52
CA ALA A 257 17.34 -1.16 -1.53
C ALA A 257 16.60 -1.68 -2.79
N GLY A 258 16.47 -0.87 -3.84
CA GLY A 258 15.76 -1.23 -5.07
C GLY A 258 14.23 -1.34 -4.91
N ARG A 259 13.66 -0.69 -3.90
CA ARG A 259 12.21 -0.65 -3.66
C ARG A 259 11.69 0.77 -3.97
N PRO A 260 11.27 1.05 -5.20
CA PRO A 260 10.82 2.39 -5.57
C PRO A 260 9.62 2.83 -4.74
N VAL A 261 9.64 4.09 -4.32
CA VAL A 261 8.52 4.75 -3.66
C VAL A 261 7.93 5.74 -4.65
N ASP A 262 6.67 5.51 -5.00
CA ASP A 262 6.02 6.28 -6.04
C ASP A 262 5.32 7.54 -5.51
N LEU A 263 4.88 7.51 -4.25
CA LEU A 263 4.34 8.67 -3.51
C LEU A 263 4.87 8.68 -2.08
N THR A 264 5.11 9.86 -1.53
CA THR A 264 5.32 10.05 -0.09
C THR A 264 3.99 9.97 0.67
N SER A 265 4.06 9.73 1.98
CA SER A 265 2.85 9.67 2.81
C SER A 265 2.00 10.95 2.77
N PRO A 266 2.55 12.18 2.82
CA PRO A 266 1.77 13.39 2.62
C PRO A 266 1.09 13.48 1.24
N GLN A 267 1.75 13.02 0.18
CA GLN A 267 1.14 12.97 -1.16
C GLN A 267 -0.02 12.00 -1.25
N GLN A 268 0.10 10.81 -0.64
CA GLN A 268 -0.99 9.83 -0.55
C GLN A 268 -2.21 10.43 0.14
N VAL A 269 -1.98 11.09 1.27
CA VAL A 269 -3.03 11.74 2.07
C VAL A 269 -3.69 12.88 1.29
N ALA A 270 -2.91 13.70 0.57
CA ALA A 270 -3.44 14.77 -0.29
C ALA A 270 -4.36 14.23 -1.41
N LEU A 271 -4.06 13.06 -1.97
CA LEU A 271 -4.88 12.43 -3.01
C LEU A 271 -6.16 11.76 -2.47
N ILE A 272 -6.19 11.42 -1.18
CA ILE A 272 -7.37 10.84 -0.52
C ILE A 272 -8.32 11.95 -0.03
N ALA A 273 -7.78 13.09 0.42
CA ALA A 273 -8.58 14.20 0.92
C ALA A 273 -9.70 14.61 -0.07
N PRO A 274 -10.90 15.00 0.42
CA PRO A 274 -11.32 15.10 1.82
C PRO A 274 -12.01 13.82 2.37
N ARG A 275 -11.85 12.66 1.71
CA ARG A 275 -12.49 11.41 2.13
C ARG A 275 -11.98 10.96 3.50
N PRO A 276 -12.84 10.38 4.37
CA PRO A 276 -12.44 9.91 5.69
C PRO A 276 -11.25 8.96 5.63
N LEU A 277 -10.20 9.29 6.38
CA LEU A 277 -8.96 8.54 6.46
C LEU A 277 -8.54 8.40 7.92
N GLN A 278 -8.32 7.16 8.37
CA GLN A 278 -7.72 6.86 9.66
C GLN A 278 -6.36 6.20 9.47
N ILE A 279 -5.37 6.69 10.18
CA ILE A 279 -4.04 6.07 10.31
C ILE A 279 -3.89 5.51 11.73
N GLN A 280 -3.48 4.25 11.84
CA GLN A 280 -3.21 3.58 13.11
C GLN A 280 -1.73 3.23 13.23
N THR A 281 -1.14 3.46 14.39
CA THR A 281 0.26 3.13 14.66
C THR A 281 0.45 2.59 16.07
N GLY A 282 1.09 1.44 16.19
CA GLY A 282 1.57 0.93 17.47
C GLY A 282 2.81 1.70 17.92
N VAL A 283 2.84 2.15 19.17
CA VAL A 283 3.98 2.94 19.70
C VAL A 283 5.27 2.12 19.77
N LYS A 284 5.16 0.79 19.72
CA LYS A 284 6.28 -0.17 19.73
C LYS A 284 6.53 -0.80 18.35
N ASP A 285 5.94 -0.24 17.28
CA ASP A 285 6.07 -0.79 15.92
C ASP A 285 7.46 -0.49 15.33
N PRO A 286 8.33 -1.49 15.14
CA PRO A 286 9.65 -1.28 14.57
C PRO A 286 9.61 -0.95 13.07
N ALA A 287 8.51 -1.29 12.37
CA ALA A 287 8.35 -1.01 10.94
C ALA A 287 7.90 0.44 10.68
N ALA A 288 7.32 1.10 11.69
CA ALA A 288 6.86 2.48 11.61
C ALA A 288 7.21 3.23 12.92
N PRO A 289 8.50 3.61 13.13
CA PRO A 289 8.95 4.27 14.35
C PRO A 289 8.10 5.51 14.67
N ILE A 290 7.56 5.56 15.87
CA ILE A 290 6.53 6.52 16.26
C ILE A 290 6.90 7.98 16.03
N GLU A 291 8.16 8.36 16.29
CA GLU A 291 8.62 9.73 16.07
C GLU A 291 8.66 10.10 14.58
N SER A 292 8.98 9.14 13.72
CA SER A 292 8.91 9.30 12.27
C SER A 292 7.47 9.50 11.80
N VAL A 293 6.55 8.71 12.35
CA VAL A 293 5.11 8.82 12.03
C VAL A 293 4.56 10.18 12.45
N ARG A 294 4.88 10.65 13.66
CA ARG A 294 4.42 11.95 14.17
C ARG A 294 4.90 13.12 13.32
N ARG A 295 6.17 13.10 12.85
CA ARG A 295 6.69 14.12 11.94
C ARG A 295 5.95 14.11 10.59
N THR A 296 5.83 12.93 9.98
CA THR A 296 5.11 12.77 8.70
C THR A 296 3.64 13.17 8.81
N LEU A 297 3.01 12.89 9.96
CA LEU A 297 1.63 13.28 10.24
C LEU A 297 1.46 14.82 10.26
N ALA A 298 2.40 15.53 10.86
CA ALA A 298 2.36 16.99 10.88
C ALA A 298 2.38 17.59 9.46
N GLU A 299 3.20 17.03 8.57
CA GLU A 299 3.22 17.41 7.16
C GLU A 299 1.93 17.03 6.43
N ALA A 300 1.41 15.83 6.66
CA ALA A 300 0.22 15.31 5.99
C ALA A 300 -1.06 16.07 6.37
N ARG A 301 -1.19 16.52 7.61
CA ARG A 301 -2.35 17.28 8.10
C ARG A 301 -2.55 18.63 7.40
N VAL A 302 -1.51 19.18 6.80
CA VAL A 302 -1.63 20.38 5.96
C VAL A 302 -2.56 20.12 4.77
N TYR A 303 -2.54 18.90 4.23
CA TYR A 303 -3.35 18.51 3.06
C TYR A 303 -4.66 17.83 3.42
N HIS A 304 -4.77 17.28 4.63
CA HIS A 304 -5.97 16.60 5.13
C HIS A 304 -6.20 16.92 6.62
N PRO A 305 -6.74 18.10 6.94
CA PRO A 305 -6.90 18.55 8.32
C PRO A 305 -7.77 17.64 9.20
N THR A 306 -8.70 16.89 8.58
CA THR A 306 -9.62 15.97 9.26
C THR A 306 -9.13 14.53 9.31
N LEU A 307 -7.86 14.27 8.95
CA LEU A 307 -7.23 12.96 9.09
C LEU A 307 -7.29 12.51 10.54
N ASP A 308 -7.92 11.35 10.78
CA ASP A 308 -7.93 10.70 12.08
C ASP A 308 -6.65 9.91 12.30
N TYR A 309 -5.96 10.17 13.41
CA TYR A 309 -4.73 9.48 13.76
C TYR A 309 -4.83 8.88 15.15
N GLN A 310 -4.55 7.59 15.26
CA GLN A 310 -4.68 6.80 16.45
C GLN A 310 -3.36 6.08 16.78
N GLU A 311 -2.80 6.41 17.96
CA GLU A 311 -1.71 5.65 18.57
C GLU A 311 -2.28 4.64 19.56
N PHE A 312 -1.68 3.46 19.62
CA PHE A 312 -2.05 2.44 20.60
C PHE A 312 -0.81 1.76 21.22
N ASP A 313 -0.96 1.27 22.43
CA ASP A 313 0.08 0.48 23.10
C ASP A 313 0.14 -0.92 22.48
N GLY A 314 1.01 -1.08 21.49
CA GLY A 314 1.18 -2.31 20.73
C GLY A 314 2.33 -2.20 19.73
N GLY A 315 2.55 -3.27 18.99
CA GLY A 315 3.57 -3.40 17.96
C GLY A 315 3.01 -3.23 16.54
N HIS A 316 3.56 -4.02 15.62
CA HIS A 316 3.15 -4.06 14.23
C HIS A 316 1.89 -4.90 14.06
N GLU A 317 0.72 -4.32 14.33
CA GLU A 317 -0.55 -5.04 14.37
C GLU A 317 -1.76 -4.19 13.93
N TRP A 318 -2.84 -4.87 13.59
CA TRP A 318 -4.14 -4.27 13.31
C TRP A 318 -4.95 -4.08 14.60
N ARG A 319 -5.64 -2.93 14.71
CA ARG A 319 -6.52 -2.65 15.85
C ARG A 319 -7.96 -2.44 15.37
N GLY A 320 -8.74 -3.53 15.42
CA GLY A 320 -10.14 -3.52 15.01
C GLY A 320 -11.02 -2.67 15.93
N ASP A 321 -10.78 -2.69 17.23
CA ASP A 321 -11.51 -1.88 18.22
C ASP A 321 -11.53 -0.39 17.86
N ILE A 322 -10.43 0.13 17.35
CA ILE A 322 -10.30 1.52 16.87
C ILE A 322 -10.96 1.67 15.49
N ALA A 323 -10.66 0.76 14.55
CA ALA A 323 -11.13 0.83 13.17
C ALA A 323 -12.66 0.74 13.04
N TRP A 324 -13.29 -0.18 13.78
CA TRP A 324 -14.75 -0.40 13.64
C TRP A 324 -15.56 0.80 14.06
N THR A 325 -15.12 1.53 15.07
CA THR A 325 -15.76 2.78 15.51
C THR A 325 -15.72 3.83 14.39
N PHE A 326 -14.56 4.02 13.77
CA PHE A 326 -14.38 4.94 12.65
C PHE A 326 -15.21 4.52 11.42
N LEU A 327 -15.21 3.23 11.05
CA LEU A 327 -15.99 2.74 9.93
C LEU A 327 -17.49 2.87 10.16
N ARG A 328 -18.00 2.59 11.37
CA ARG A 328 -19.43 2.81 11.71
C ARG A 328 -19.84 4.25 11.53
N GLN A 329 -18.99 5.19 11.90
CA GLN A 329 -19.26 6.63 11.78
C GLN A 329 -19.36 7.08 10.32
N HIS A 330 -18.60 6.49 9.40
CA HIS A 330 -18.44 6.98 8.04
C HIS A 330 -19.09 6.10 6.95
N LEU A 331 -19.41 4.83 7.24
CA LEU A 331 -20.04 3.90 6.28
C LEU A 331 -21.53 3.65 6.54
N ARG A 332 -22.06 3.93 7.73
CA ARG A 332 -23.47 3.63 8.08
C ARG A 332 -24.45 4.77 7.81
N LYS A 333 -23.94 5.91 7.33
CA LYS A 333 -24.79 7.08 7.02
C LYS A 333 -25.43 7.00 5.67
#